data_26045a173beb3728db71eb2ddee1ecb5
#
_entry.id   26045a173beb3728db71eb2ddee1ecb5
#
_cell.length_a   1.000
_cell.length_b   1.000
_cell.length_c   1.000
_cell.angle_alpha   90.00
_cell.angle_beta   90.00
_cell.angle_gamma   90.00
#
_symmetry.space_group_name_H-M   'P 1'
#
loop_
_entity.id
_entity.type
_entity.pdbx_description
1 polymer ?
#
loop_
_entity_poly.entity_id
_entity_poly.type
_entity_poly.pdbx_seq_one_letter_code
_entity_poly.pdbx_strand_id
1 'polypeptide(L)'
;MVVIGHSQACLVALELNRILKKSLEALIFVAGSNEIPVNQFLLDLSKENPQKASQMMVTWGHGIDGDMSINKWPGHSHYGEGNNIMCMNKSTALRYDLHSCNDYSDGIDAAKIIKVPALAVLAKNDQMTPLKSGLKFVELIKNCETHILDCGHFLPSERPMELNSIINSFLSKLK
;
A
#
# COMPACT_ATOMS: atom_id res chain seq x y z
N MET A 1 17.35 -8.26 -7.67
CA MET A 1 15.86 -8.29 -7.64
C MET A 1 15.36 -7.01 -6.98
N VAL A 2 14.33 -6.36 -7.55
CA VAL A 2 13.61 -5.24 -6.90
C VAL A 2 12.25 -5.75 -6.44
N VAL A 3 11.84 -5.40 -5.21
CA VAL A 3 10.52 -5.74 -4.66
C VAL A 3 9.70 -4.46 -4.53
N ILE A 4 8.49 -4.50 -5.05
CA ILE A 4 7.50 -3.41 -4.94
C ILE A 4 6.32 -3.92 -4.12
N GLY A 5 6.01 -3.25 -3.03
CA GLY A 5 4.84 -3.53 -2.20
C GLY A 5 3.88 -2.34 -2.18
N HIS A 6 2.57 -2.62 -2.30
CA HIS A 6 1.50 -1.65 -2.07
C HIS A 6 0.70 -2.06 -0.84
N SER A 7 0.45 -1.12 0.08
CA SER A 7 -0.36 -1.37 1.28
C SER A 7 0.20 -2.54 2.11
N GLN A 8 -0.60 -3.57 2.38
CA GLN A 8 -0.19 -4.79 3.07
C GLN A 8 1.08 -5.42 2.49
N ALA A 9 1.26 -5.39 1.17
CA ALA A 9 2.47 -5.93 0.55
C ALA A 9 3.74 -5.18 0.97
N CYS A 10 3.65 -3.99 1.58
CA CYS A 10 4.79 -3.32 2.21
C CYS A 10 5.28 -4.10 3.42
N LEU A 11 4.39 -4.69 4.23
CA LEU A 11 4.76 -5.55 5.35
C LEU A 11 5.44 -6.83 4.84
N VAL A 12 4.91 -7.42 3.75
CA VAL A 12 5.56 -8.55 3.08
C VAL A 12 6.95 -8.18 2.56
N ALA A 13 7.11 -6.98 1.97
CA ALA A 13 8.40 -6.50 1.47
C ALA A 13 9.43 -6.32 2.60
N LEU A 14 9.00 -5.93 3.80
CA LEU A 14 9.84 -5.87 4.98
C LEU A 14 10.38 -7.25 5.35
N GLU A 15 9.53 -8.28 5.36
CA GLU A 15 9.97 -9.65 5.65
C GLU A 15 10.81 -10.25 4.52
N LEU A 16 10.50 -9.95 3.28
CA LEU A 16 11.34 -10.35 2.14
C LEU A 16 12.75 -9.77 2.23
N ASN A 17 12.93 -8.55 2.76
CA ASN A 17 14.26 -8.00 3.03
C ASN A 17 15.07 -8.88 3.99
N ARG A 18 14.43 -9.43 5.04
CA ARG A 18 15.07 -10.36 5.98
C ARG A 18 15.51 -11.66 5.31
N ILE A 19 14.72 -12.17 4.36
CA ILE A 19 14.91 -13.46 3.70
C ILE A 19 15.89 -13.36 2.52
N LEU A 20 15.68 -12.39 1.63
CA LEU A 20 16.39 -12.29 0.34
C LEU A 20 17.81 -11.75 0.47
N LYS A 21 18.11 -10.95 1.51
CA LYS A 21 19.44 -10.44 1.84
C LYS A 21 20.19 -9.90 0.59
N LYS A 22 21.24 -10.62 0.15
CA LYS A 22 22.11 -10.22 -0.97
C LYS A 22 21.44 -10.26 -2.35
N SER A 23 20.32 -10.96 -2.49
CA SER A 23 19.57 -11.04 -3.76
C SER A 23 18.65 -9.83 -3.96
N LEU A 24 18.44 -9.01 -2.93
CA LEU A 24 17.64 -7.82 -2.99
C LEU A 24 18.53 -6.61 -3.41
N GLU A 25 18.11 -5.89 -4.43
CA GLU A 25 18.77 -4.70 -4.96
C GLU A 25 18.12 -3.41 -4.50
N ALA A 26 16.78 -3.41 -4.37
CA ALA A 26 16.02 -2.26 -3.89
C ALA A 26 14.64 -2.67 -3.40
N LEU A 27 14.04 -1.77 -2.59
CA LEU A 27 12.67 -1.86 -2.09
C LEU A 27 11.87 -0.63 -2.50
N ILE A 28 10.62 -0.84 -2.91
CA ILE A 28 9.68 0.22 -3.24
C ILE A 28 8.41 0.01 -2.43
N PHE A 29 8.06 0.99 -1.60
CA PHE A 29 6.89 1.00 -0.74
C PHE A 29 5.87 2.00 -1.28
N VAL A 30 4.70 1.53 -1.67
CA VAL A 30 3.59 2.37 -2.16
C VAL A 30 2.48 2.33 -1.12
N ALA A 31 2.06 3.48 -0.60
CA ALA A 31 1.08 3.58 0.49
C ALA A 31 1.42 2.64 1.66
N GLY A 32 2.69 2.69 2.12
CA GLY A 32 3.21 1.76 3.12
C GLY A 32 3.36 2.37 4.50
N SER A 33 3.37 1.49 5.50
CA SER A 33 3.71 1.78 6.89
C SER A 33 4.44 0.59 7.50
N ASN A 34 5.09 0.79 8.66
CA ASN A 34 5.69 -0.31 9.41
C ASN A 34 4.67 -1.17 10.18
N GLU A 35 3.46 -0.67 10.32
CA GLU A 35 2.32 -1.35 10.94
C GLU A 35 1.02 -0.89 10.28
N ILE A 36 0.03 -1.74 10.22
CA ILE A 36 -1.29 -1.43 9.63
C ILE A 36 -2.36 -1.92 10.62
N PRO A 37 -2.60 -1.19 11.71
CA PRO A 37 -3.65 -1.56 12.64
C PRO A 37 -5.02 -1.48 11.98
N VAL A 38 -5.82 -2.51 12.16
CA VAL A 38 -7.16 -2.62 11.60
C VAL A 38 -8.19 -2.45 12.72
N ASN A 39 -9.17 -1.56 12.50
CA ASN A 39 -10.23 -1.37 13.50
C ASN A 39 -11.08 -2.63 13.65
N GLN A 40 -11.54 -2.88 14.88
CA GLN A 40 -12.30 -4.08 15.23
C GLN A 40 -13.57 -4.23 14.39
N PHE A 41 -14.25 -3.13 14.07
CA PHE A 41 -15.44 -3.15 13.23
C PHE A 41 -15.16 -3.77 11.84
N LEU A 42 -14.05 -3.41 11.21
CA LEU A 42 -13.69 -3.97 9.90
C LEU A 42 -13.29 -5.44 10.00
N LEU A 43 -12.59 -5.83 11.07
CA LEU A 43 -12.25 -7.23 11.35
C LEU A 43 -13.52 -8.08 11.47
N ASP A 44 -14.49 -7.64 12.27
CA ASP A 44 -15.75 -8.34 12.46
C ASP A 44 -16.56 -8.39 11.16
N LEU A 45 -16.68 -7.26 10.46
CA LEU A 45 -17.39 -7.18 9.20
C LEU A 45 -16.77 -8.08 8.11
N SER A 46 -15.45 -8.23 8.09
CA SER A 46 -14.75 -9.11 7.14
C SER A 46 -15.13 -10.59 7.33
N LYS A 47 -15.55 -10.97 8.53
CA LYS A 47 -16.05 -12.31 8.86
C LYS A 47 -17.53 -12.44 8.53
N GLU A 48 -18.35 -11.46 8.91
CA GLU A 48 -19.82 -11.51 8.81
C GLU A 48 -20.32 -11.21 7.40
N ASN A 49 -19.73 -10.21 6.75
CA ASN A 49 -20.08 -9.77 5.40
C ASN A 49 -18.84 -9.28 4.63
N PRO A 50 -18.03 -10.20 4.08
CA PRO A 50 -16.78 -9.86 3.38
C PRO A 50 -16.99 -8.89 2.20
N GLN A 51 -18.12 -9.01 1.50
CA GLN A 51 -18.44 -8.14 0.38
C GLN A 51 -18.65 -6.69 0.84
N LYS A 52 -19.38 -6.48 1.93
CA LYS A 52 -19.59 -5.14 2.49
C LYS A 52 -18.27 -4.58 3.06
N ALA A 53 -17.44 -5.42 3.67
CA ALA A 53 -16.11 -5.02 4.13
C ALA A 53 -15.25 -4.53 2.96
N SER A 54 -15.22 -5.26 1.83
CA SER A 54 -14.53 -4.86 0.61
C SER A 54 -15.04 -3.53 0.07
N GLN A 55 -16.35 -3.34 -0.02
CA GLN A 55 -16.95 -2.09 -0.47
C GLN A 55 -16.53 -0.89 0.38
N MET A 56 -16.53 -1.06 1.71
CA MET A 56 -16.09 -0.02 2.63
C MET A 56 -14.61 0.31 2.46
N MET A 57 -13.75 -0.70 2.32
CA MET A 57 -12.32 -0.49 2.07
C MET A 57 -12.09 0.26 0.76
N VAL A 58 -12.80 -0.09 -0.31
CA VAL A 58 -12.70 0.62 -1.59
C VAL A 58 -13.14 2.08 -1.43
N THR A 59 -14.22 2.33 -0.69
CA THR A 59 -14.70 3.69 -0.44
C THR A 59 -13.70 4.51 0.40
N TRP A 60 -13.15 3.94 1.46
CA TRP A 60 -12.17 4.64 2.31
C TRP A 60 -10.80 4.80 1.65
N GLY A 61 -10.44 3.87 0.78
CA GLY A 61 -9.14 3.86 0.14
C GLY A 61 -8.99 4.91 -0.96
N HIS A 62 -10.06 5.30 -1.63
CA HIS A 62 -9.98 6.36 -2.63
C HIS A 62 -9.96 7.75 -1.97
N GLY A 63 -9.20 8.67 -2.57
CA GLY A 63 -9.19 10.08 -2.18
C GLY A 63 -10.49 10.79 -2.52
N ILE A 64 -10.55 12.09 -2.19
CA ILE A 64 -11.74 12.94 -2.40
C ILE A 64 -12.23 12.89 -3.86
N ASP A 65 -11.30 12.80 -4.81
CA ASP A 65 -11.59 12.74 -6.25
C ASP A 65 -11.89 11.31 -6.75
N GLY A 66 -11.82 10.30 -5.87
CA GLY A 66 -12.00 8.89 -6.26
C GLY A 66 -13.36 8.59 -6.87
N ASP A 67 -14.39 9.28 -6.43
CA ASP A 67 -15.75 9.16 -6.94
C ASP A 67 -15.98 10.00 -8.22
N MET A 68 -15.33 11.15 -8.27
CA MET A 68 -15.42 12.11 -9.37
C MET A 68 -14.18 12.11 -10.26
N SER A 69 -13.34 11.08 -10.13
CA SER A 69 -12.08 11.07 -10.84
C SER A 69 -12.35 11.32 -12.32
N ILE A 70 -11.60 12.25 -12.85
CA ILE A 70 -11.41 12.47 -14.27
C ILE A 70 -10.79 11.20 -14.83
N ASN A 71 -11.58 10.14 -14.82
CA ASN A 71 -11.18 8.90 -15.43
C ASN A 71 -11.10 9.17 -16.93
N LYS A 72 -9.90 9.02 -17.48
CA LYS A 72 -9.64 9.19 -18.91
C LYS A 72 -10.42 8.22 -19.78
N TRP A 73 -11.07 7.22 -19.15
CA TRP A 73 -11.85 6.19 -19.82
C TRP A 73 -13.35 6.39 -19.54
N PRO A 74 -14.14 6.81 -20.51
CA PRO A 74 -15.58 6.96 -20.34
C PRO A 74 -16.24 5.68 -19.85
N GLY A 75 -17.12 5.79 -18.85
CA GLY A 75 -17.85 4.65 -18.28
C GLY A 75 -17.09 3.81 -17.26
N HIS A 76 -15.86 4.17 -16.92
CA HIS A 76 -15.04 3.50 -15.90
C HIS A 76 -15.21 4.16 -14.52
N SER A 77 -15.37 3.36 -13.48
CA SER A 77 -15.47 3.82 -12.09
C SER A 77 -14.39 3.15 -11.25
N HIS A 78 -13.56 3.94 -10.56
CA HIS A 78 -12.57 3.40 -9.65
C HIS A 78 -13.19 2.56 -8.54
N TYR A 79 -14.35 2.98 -8.01
CA TYR A 79 -15.10 2.18 -7.03
C TYR A 79 -15.60 0.87 -7.61
N GLY A 80 -16.18 0.90 -8.83
CA GLY A 80 -16.67 -0.30 -9.51
C GLY A 80 -15.55 -1.29 -9.78
N GLU A 81 -14.43 -0.81 -10.29
CA GLU A 81 -13.24 -1.65 -10.56
C GLU A 81 -12.65 -2.23 -9.29
N GLY A 82 -12.43 -1.40 -8.27
CA GLY A 82 -11.89 -1.85 -6.99
C GLY A 82 -12.77 -2.91 -6.34
N ASN A 83 -14.10 -2.72 -6.35
CA ASN A 83 -15.04 -3.72 -5.85
C ASN A 83 -15.00 -5.01 -6.65
N ASN A 84 -14.96 -4.93 -7.98
CA ASN A 84 -14.87 -6.12 -8.83
C ASN A 84 -13.57 -6.92 -8.54
N ILE A 85 -12.43 -6.25 -8.45
CA ILE A 85 -11.14 -6.89 -8.13
C ILE A 85 -11.20 -7.57 -6.75
N MET A 86 -11.71 -6.91 -5.73
CA MET A 86 -11.82 -7.48 -4.40
C MET A 86 -12.79 -8.65 -4.34
N CYS A 87 -13.90 -8.60 -5.09
CA CYS A 87 -14.88 -9.68 -5.18
C CYS A 87 -14.37 -10.92 -5.94
N MET A 88 -13.30 -10.80 -6.73
CA MET A 88 -12.67 -11.96 -7.38
C MET A 88 -11.93 -12.88 -6.41
N ASN A 89 -11.61 -12.39 -5.22
CA ASN A 89 -10.96 -13.17 -4.19
C ASN A 89 -11.94 -14.12 -3.49
N LYS A 90 -11.40 -15.19 -2.90
CA LYS A 90 -12.21 -16.05 -2.02
C LYS A 90 -12.74 -15.21 -0.85
N SER A 91 -13.97 -15.45 -0.45
CA SER A 91 -14.65 -14.70 0.63
C SER A 91 -13.88 -14.69 1.97
N THR A 92 -13.03 -15.68 2.21
CA THR A 92 -12.21 -15.78 3.43
C THR A 92 -10.88 -15.02 3.33
N ALA A 93 -10.38 -14.70 2.13
CA ALA A 93 -9.06 -14.10 1.94
C ALA A 93 -8.94 -12.76 2.68
N LEU A 94 -9.90 -11.86 2.47
CA LEU A 94 -9.91 -10.55 3.10
C LEU A 94 -9.79 -10.63 4.63
N ARG A 95 -10.49 -11.56 5.26
CA ARG A 95 -10.43 -11.74 6.71
C ARG A 95 -9.01 -12.09 7.17
N TYR A 96 -8.38 -13.07 6.53
CA TYR A 96 -7.03 -13.48 6.90
C TYR A 96 -6.01 -12.36 6.65
N ASP A 97 -6.14 -11.63 5.55
CA ASP A 97 -5.26 -10.51 5.21
C ASP A 97 -5.37 -9.38 6.22
N LEU A 98 -6.58 -9.00 6.62
CA LEU A 98 -6.80 -7.95 7.64
C LEU A 98 -6.26 -8.35 9.00
N HIS A 99 -6.44 -9.62 9.42
CA HIS A 99 -5.84 -10.13 10.65
C HIS A 99 -4.32 -10.13 10.57
N SER A 100 -3.74 -10.57 9.45
CA SER A 100 -2.29 -10.56 9.25
C SER A 100 -1.70 -9.15 9.33
N CYS A 101 -2.41 -8.13 8.80
CA CYS A 101 -2.03 -6.73 8.95
C CYS A 101 -2.06 -6.29 10.41
N ASN A 102 -3.18 -6.59 11.10
CA ASN A 102 -3.40 -6.16 12.48
C ASN A 102 -2.42 -6.78 13.46
N ASP A 103 -2.06 -8.03 13.24
CA ASP A 103 -1.23 -8.82 14.16
C ASP A 103 0.28 -8.65 13.88
N TYR A 104 0.64 -8.00 12.77
CA TYR A 104 2.04 -7.76 12.43
C TYR A 104 2.67 -6.70 13.33
N SER A 105 3.69 -7.09 14.10
CA SER A 105 4.34 -6.24 15.12
C SER A 105 5.84 -5.95 14.85
N ASP A 106 6.46 -6.63 13.91
CA ASP A 106 7.93 -6.59 13.71
C ASP A 106 8.41 -5.45 12.80
N GLY A 107 7.50 -4.60 12.33
CA GLY A 107 7.78 -3.64 11.27
C GLY A 107 8.86 -2.61 11.58
N ILE A 108 8.98 -2.15 12.83
CA ILE A 108 10.04 -1.22 13.24
C ILE A 108 11.42 -1.85 13.06
N ASP A 109 11.59 -3.07 13.57
CA ASP A 109 12.88 -3.76 13.51
C ASP A 109 13.21 -4.21 12.09
N ALA A 110 12.21 -4.63 11.32
CA ALA A 110 12.36 -4.96 9.91
C ALA A 110 12.77 -3.75 9.06
N ALA A 111 12.22 -2.57 9.33
CA ALA A 111 12.57 -1.33 8.62
C ALA A 111 14.01 -0.88 8.92
N LYS A 112 14.43 -0.89 10.18
CA LYS A 112 15.77 -0.46 10.61
C LYS A 112 16.93 -1.25 10.00
N ILE A 113 16.69 -2.51 9.62
CA ILE A 113 17.73 -3.35 9.04
C ILE A 113 17.84 -3.23 7.51
N ILE A 114 17.01 -2.42 6.86
CA ILE A 114 17.07 -2.17 5.42
C ILE A 114 18.38 -1.44 5.10
N LYS A 115 19.18 -2.04 4.21
CA LYS A 115 20.47 -1.49 3.76
C LYS A 115 20.48 -1.16 2.27
N VAL A 116 19.57 -1.75 1.51
CA VAL A 116 19.42 -1.49 0.07
C VAL A 116 18.74 -0.14 -0.15
N PRO A 117 18.93 0.48 -1.32
CA PRO A 117 18.17 1.67 -1.70
C PRO A 117 16.68 1.42 -1.56
N ALA A 118 15.95 2.38 -1.00
CA ALA A 118 14.52 2.29 -0.84
C ALA A 118 13.82 3.53 -1.43
N LEU A 119 12.61 3.32 -1.96
CA LEU A 119 11.69 4.35 -2.39
C LEU A 119 10.39 4.21 -1.62
N ALA A 120 9.85 5.29 -1.11
CA ALA A 120 8.50 5.35 -0.56
C ALA A 120 7.67 6.37 -1.35
N VAL A 121 6.51 5.93 -1.86
CA VAL A 121 5.53 6.83 -2.46
C VAL A 121 4.28 6.79 -1.60
N LEU A 122 4.03 7.88 -0.90
CA LEU A 122 2.95 8.02 0.08
C LEU A 122 1.81 8.85 -0.51
N ALA A 123 0.61 8.67 0.01
CA ALA A 123 -0.56 9.43 -0.40
C ALA A 123 -0.98 10.43 0.69
N LYS A 124 -1.31 11.66 0.26
CA LYS A 124 -1.65 12.76 1.16
C LYS A 124 -2.97 12.53 1.90
N ASN A 125 -3.94 11.92 1.21
CA ASN A 125 -5.31 11.74 1.71
C ASN A 125 -5.60 10.27 2.06
N ASP A 126 -4.56 9.47 2.30
CA ASP A 126 -4.68 8.07 2.65
C ASP A 126 -5.32 7.88 4.03
N GLN A 127 -6.46 7.19 4.07
CA GLN A 127 -7.19 6.88 5.30
C GLN A 127 -6.89 5.46 5.82
N MET A 128 -6.25 4.60 5.00
CA MET A 128 -5.92 3.22 5.36
C MET A 128 -4.52 3.11 5.97
N THR A 129 -3.53 3.76 5.34
CA THR A 129 -2.17 3.94 5.85
C THR A 129 -1.85 5.43 5.89
N PRO A 130 -2.30 6.16 6.93
CA PRO A 130 -2.24 7.62 6.97
C PRO A 130 -0.83 8.16 6.72
N LEU A 131 -0.73 9.27 5.98
CA LEU A 131 0.54 9.92 5.63
C LEU A 131 1.48 10.05 6.84
N LYS A 132 0.94 10.41 8.01
CA LYS A 132 1.74 10.54 9.25
C LYS A 132 2.42 9.22 9.64
N SER A 133 1.76 8.09 9.45
CA SER A 133 2.33 6.76 9.73
C SER A 133 3.39 6.39 8.69
N GLY A 134 3.12 6.66 7.42
CA GLY A 134 4.09 6.47 6.34
C GLY A 134 5.36 7.30 6.53
N LEU A 135 5.25 8.56 6.94
CA LEU A 135 6.42 9.41 7.22
C LEU A 135 7.26 8.87 8.38
N LYS A 136 6.63 8.44 9.47
CA LYS A 136 7.35 7.78 10.58
C LYS A 136 8.06 6.50 10.14
N PHE A 137 7.43 5.73 9.27
CA PHE A 137 8.03 4.53 8.69
C PHE A 137 9.28 4.85 7.88
N VAL A 138 9.23 5.87 7.04
CA VAL A 138 10.36 6.32 6.22
C VAL A 138 11.56 6.73 7.08
N GLU A 139 11.33 7.40 8.21
CA GLU A 139 12.38 7.82 9.15
C GLU A 139 13.19 6.64 9.73
N LEU A 140 12.63 5.42 9.73
CA LEU A 140 13.32 4.22 10.17
C LEU A 140 14.31 3.69 9.12
N ILE A 141 14.20 4.10 7.84
CA ILE A 141 14.98 3.58 6.72
C ILE A 141 16.06 4.58 6.32
N LYS A 142 17.32 4.21 6.53
CA LYS A 142 18.45 5.14 6.36
C LYS A 142 18.57 5.77 4.96
N ASN A 143 18.29 5.02 3.90
CA ASN A 143 18.43 5.46 2.50
C ASN A 143 17.09 5.30 1.78
N CYS A 144 16.09 6.12 2.13
CA CYS A 144 14.77 6.10 1.53
C CYS A 144 14.48 7.42 0.80
N GLU A 145 14.35 7.34 -0.52
CA GLU A 145 13.78 8.43 -1.32
C GLU A 145 12.28 8.47 -1.07
N THR A 146 11.71 9.66 -0.84
CA THR A 146 10.30 9.79 -0.47
C THR A 146 9.58 10.78 -1.35
N HIS A 147 8.42 10.37 -1.87
CA HIS A 147 7.49 11.21 -2.63
C HIS A 147 6.10 11.14 -2.02
N ILE A 148 5.35 12.25 -2.12
CA ILE A 148 3.98 12.36 -1.65
C ILE A 148 3.11 12.78 -2.83
N LEU A 149 2.08 11.98 -3.13
CA LEU A 149 1.10 12.28 -4.17
C LEU A 149 -0.22 12.75 -3.55
N ASP A 150 -0.89 13.68 -4.22
CA ASP A 150 -2.21 14.17 -3.78
C ASP A 150 -3.31 13.24 -4.31
N CYS A 151 -3.54 12.16 -3.55
CA CYS A 151 -4.51 11.11 -3.83
C CYS A 151 -4.84 10.32 -2.54
N GLY A 152 -5.71 9.32 -2.65
CA GLY A 152 -5.99 8.35 -1.61
C GLY A 152 -5.02 7.15 -1.64
N HIS A 153 -5.43 6.07 -0.99
CA HIS A 153 -4.65 4.85 -0.81
C HIS A 153 -4.31 4.11 -2.11
N PHE A 154 -5.19 4.19 -3.10
CA PHE A 154 -5.05 3.47 -4.36
C PHE A 154 -4.23 4.24 -5.40
N LEU A 155 -3.00 4.66 -5.02
CA LEU A 155 -2.09 5.38 -5.91
C LEU A 155 -1.95 4.76 -7.31
N PRO A 156 -1.87 3.42 -7.45
CA PRO A 156 -1.73 2.81 -8.78
C PRO A 156 -2.89 3.11 -9.73
N SER A 157 -4.09 3.32 -9.21
CA SER A 157 -5.27 3.66 -10.02
C SER A 157 -5.54 5.17 -10.06
N GLU A 158 -5.29 5.89 -8.97
CA GLU A 158 -5.57 7.33 -8.88
C GLU A 158 -4.50 8.20 -9.56
N ARG A 159 -3.23 7.81 -9.51
CA ARG A 159 -2.07 8.56 -10.06
C ARG A 159 -1.08 7.66 -10.79
N PRO A 160 -1.52 6.86 -11.78
CA PRO A 160 -0.67 5.86 -12.43
C PRO A 160 0.53 6.47 -13.16
N MET A 161 0.37 7.62 -13.80
CA MET A 161 1.42 8.24 -14.59
C MET A 161 2.53 8.81 -13.69
N GLU A 162 2.14 9.52 -12.62
CA GLU A 162 3.06 10.09 -11.64
C GLU A 162 3.80 8.98 -10.89
N LEU A 163 3.09 7.95 -10.44
CA LEU A 163 3.68 6.80 -9.76
C LEU A 163 4.70 6.09 -10.65
N ASN A 164 4.35 5.80 -11.90
CA ASN A 164 5.26 5.16 -12.85
C ASN A 164 6.49 6.01 -13.14
N SER A 165 6.34 7.34 -13.29
CA SER A 165 7.45 8.26 -13.51
C SER A 165 8.44 8.24 -12.34
N ILE A 166 7.94 8.28 -11.11
CA ILE A 166 8.75 8.22 -9.88
C ILE A 166 9.50 6.89 -9.80
N ILE A 167 8.80 5.76 -10.00
CA ILE A 167 9.41 4.43 -9.95
C ILE A 167 10.51 4.29 -11.01
N ASN A 168 10.25 4.70 -12.25
CA ASN A 168 11.23 4.62 -13.34
C ASN A 168 12.47 5.50 -13.06
N SER A 169 12.26 6.72 -12.53
CA SER A 169 13.35 7.59 -12.11
C SER A 169 14.20 6.94 -11.02
N PHE A 170 13.59 6.33 -10.02
CA PHE A 170 14.32 5.62 -8.97
C PHE A 170 15.11 4.43 -9.52
N LEU A 171 14.47 3.58 -10.33
CA LEU A 171 15.11 2.39 -10.92
C LEU A 171 16.31 2.76 -11.82
N SER A 172 16.26 3.89 -12.50
CA SER A 172 17.37 4.35 -13.35
C SER A 172 18.63 4.69 -12.56
N LYS A 173 18.51 5.00 -11.27
CA LYS A 173 19.63 5.32 -10.36
C LYS A 173 20.31 4.06 -9.78
N LEU A 174 19.70 2.87 -9.94
CA LEU A 174 20.22 1.60 -9.41
C LEU A 174 21.29 0.97 -10.32
N LYS A 175 21.57 1.55 -11.47
CA LYS A 175 22.51 1.04 -12.48
C LYS A 175 23.93 1.48 -12.20
#